data_bce16414e8ed5d059de628f07391c302
#
_entry.id   bce16414e8ed5d059de628f07391c302
#
_cell.length_a   1.000
_cell.length_b   1.000
_cell.length_c   1.000
_cell.angle_alpha   90.00
_cell.angle_beta   90.00
_cell.angle_gamma   90.00
#
_symmetry.space_group_name_H-M   'P 1'
#
loop_
_entity.id
_entity.type
_entity.pdbx_description
1 polymer ?
#
loop_
_entity_poly.entity_id
_entity_poly.type
_entity_poly.pdbx_seq_one_letter_code
_entity_poly.pdbx_strand_id
1 'polypeptide(L)'
;LFLKLVREAHKRGMKVIIDGVFNHCGTRFWAFRDVIRNQQQSRYAGWFDVKRWDDPSTSQNEFTYKGWWDVRDLPEFWEGDSGFVKPVWDYFFNITRRWMDPNGDGNPSDGIDGWRLDAANEISHVFWKGWRSLVKSINPNTYVVGEIRDDASKWLKGDEFDAVMNYPYARAVVRFFIDTDSRRLTASEFDRELAKIRG
;
A
#
# COMPACT_ATOMS: atom_id res chain seq x y z
N LEU A 1 17.71 -0.78 -14.51
CA LEU A 1 16.75 -0.29 -15.53
C LEU A 1 15.81 0.78 -14.95
N PHE A 2 15.14 0.53 -13.82
CA PHE A 2 14.15 1.46 -13.23
C PHE A 2 14.76 2.83 -12.85
N LEU A 3 15.91 2.86 -12.17
CA LEU A 3 16.58 4.14 -11.84
C LEU A 3 17.00 4.94 -13.07
N LYS A 4 17.23 4.28 -14.22
CA LYS A 4 17.42 4.99 -15.49
C LYS A 4 16.13 5.68 -15.94
N LEU A 5 14.97 5.00 -15.78
CA LEU A 5 13.67 5.59 -16.05
C LEU A 5 13.43 6.83 -15.18
N VAL A 6 13.67 6.74 -13.86
CA VAL A 6 13.55 7.88 -12.94
C VAL A 6 14.38 9.08 -13.40
N ARG A 7 15.67 8.86 -13.67
CA ARG A 7 16.56 9.93 -14.18
C ARG A 7 16.09 10.54 -15.49
N GLU A 8 15.60 9.73 -16.43
CA GLU A 8 15.12 10.24 -17.72
C GLU A 8 13.78 10.98 -17.59
N ALA A 9 12.94 10.60 -16.64
CA ALA A 9 11.72 11.33 -16.28
C ALA A 9 12.08 12.71 -15.68
N HIS A 10 12.99 12.74 -14.71
CA HIS A 10 13.44 13.98 -14.06
C HIS A 10 14.06 14.97 -15.04
N LYS A 11 14.88 14.50 -15.99
CA LYS A 11 15.43 15.35 -17.07
C LYS A 11 14.37 16.04 -17.90
N ARG A 12 13.14 15.49 -17.93
CA ARG A 12 11.98 16.04 -18.66
C ARG A 12 11.00 16.78 -17.76
N GLY A 13 11.37 17.04 -16.51
CA GLY A 13 10.52 17.72 -15.52
C GLY A 13 9.36 16.86 -15.00
N MET A 14 9.36 15.54 -15.27
CA MET A 14 8.32 14.63 -14.81
C MET A 14 8.68 14.07 -13.44
N LYS A 15 7.67 13.91 -12.58
CA LYS A 15 7.77 13.27 -11.28
C LYS A 15 7.40 11.78 -11.38
N VAL A 16 8.04 10.96 -10.56
CA VAL A 16 7.82 9.51 -10.54
C VAL A 16 7.23 9.10 -9.21
N ILE A 17 6.01 8.56 -9.26
CA ILE A 17 5.32 7.95 -8.11
C ILE A 17 5.29 6.44 -8.35
N ILE A 18 5.64 5.64 -7.34
CA ILE A 18 5.53 4.19 -7.40
C ILE A 18 4.43 3.67 -6.49
N ASP A 19 3.94 2.47 -6.82
CA ASP A 19 2.94 1.78 -6.02
C ASP A 19 3.59 1.04 -4.85
N GLY A 20 3.16 1.35 -3.63
CA GLY A 20 3.55 0.68 -2.40
C GLY A 20 2.49 -0.31 -1.97
N VAL A 21 2.65 -1.58 -2.33
CA VAL A 21 1.77 -2.68 -1.91
C VAL A 21 2.34 -3.29 -0.64
N PHE A 22 1.88 -2.82 0.53
CA PHE A 22 2.42 -3.24 1.83
C PHE A 22 1.49 -4.20 2.60
N ASN A 23 0.20 -4.26 2.26
CA ASN A 23 -0.74 -5.17 2.90
C ASN A 23 -0.48 -6.64 2.56
N HIS A 24 -0.16 -6.92 1.31
CA HIS A 24 0.00 -8.29 0.80
C HIS A 24 1.14 -8.36 -0.22
N CYS A 25 1.47 -9.56 -0.65
CA CYS A 25 2.40 -9.79 -1.75
C CYS A 25 1.84 -10.83 -2.71
N GLY A 26 2.53 -11.09 -3.82
CA GLY A 26 2.21 -12.24 -4.66
C GLY A 26 2.89 -13.52 -4.15
N THR A 27 2.36 -14.69 -4.48
CA THR A 27 2.92 -15.99 -4.10
C THR A 27 4.36 -16.24 -4.61
N ARG A 28 4.83 -15.42 -5.55
CA ARG A 28 6.21 -15.48 -6.05
C ARG A 28 7.18 -14.61 -5.24
N PHE A 29 6.72 -13.89 -4.25
CA PHE A 29 7.58 -13.11 -3.37
C PHE A 29 8.59 -14.04 -2.67
N TRP A 30 9.85 -13.66 -2.64
CA TRP A 30 10.93 -14.53 -2.22
C TRP A 30 10.79 -15.06 -0.78
N ALA A 31 10.32 -14.22 0.15
CA ALA A 31 10.10 -14.63 1.53
C ALA A 31 8.92 -15.61 1.65
N PHE A 32 7.83 -15.36 0.90
CA PHE A 32 6.68 -16.26 0.91
C PHE A 32 7.00 -17.62 0.25
N ARG A 33 7.79 -17.61 -0.82
CA ARG A 33 8.31 -18.86 -1.42
C ARG A 33 9.18 -19.68 -0.47
N ASP A 34 9.94 -18.98 0.40
CA ASP A 34 10.71 -19.67 1.44
C ASP A 34 9.77 -20.30 2.47
N VAL A 35 8.70 -19.61 2.88
CA VAL A 35 7.68 -20.15 3.79
C VAL A 35 6.96 -21.36 3.17
N ILE A 36 6.55 -21.30 1.92
CA ILE A 36 5.96 -22.48 1.23
C ILE A 36 6.89 -23.69 1.29
N ARG A 37 8.17 -23.48 1.05
CA ARG A 37 9.18 -24.55 0.95
C ARG A 37 9.58 -25.10 2.32
N ASN A 38 9.81 -24.25 3.29
CA ASN A 38 10.42 -24.57 4.57
C ASN A 38 9.40 -24.57 5.73
N GLN A 39 8.14 -24.20 5.47
CA GLN A 39 7.06 -24.19 6.44
C GLN A 39 7.46 -23.45 7.73
N GLN A 40 7.20 -24.01 8.91
CA GLN A 40 7.57 -23.44 10.21
C GLN A 40 9.08 -23.20 10.39
N GLN A 41 9.93 -23.89 9.62
CA GLN A 41 11.38 -23.73 9.68
C GLN A 41 11.87 -22.50 8.90
N SER A 42 11.01 -21.86 8.12
CA SER A 42 11.35 -20.62 7.43
C SER A 42 11.62 -19.50 8.43
N ARG A 43 12.71 -18.78 8.25
CA ARG A 43 12.97 -17.56 9.03
C ARG A 43 11.95 -16.46 8.78
N TYR A 44 11.12 -16.60 7.76
CA TYR A 44 10.06 -15.67 7.36
C TYR A 44 8.67 -16.18 7.77
N ALA A 45 8.58 -17.29 8.52
CA ALA A 45 7.31 -17.90 8.93
C ALA A 45 6.39 -16.88 9.65
N GLY A 46 6.96 -16.04 10.51
CA GLY A 46 6.20 -15.01 11.22
C GLY A 46 5.92 -13.74 10.42
N TRP A 47 6.27 -13.68 9.13
CA TRP A 47 5.96 -12.51 8.29
C TRP A 47 4.53 -12.52 7.75
N PHE A 48 3.90 -13.67 7.71
CA PHE A 48 2.61 -13.90 7.06
C PHE A 48 1.58 -14.46 8.04
N ASP A 49 0.32 -14.21 7.77
CA ASP A 49 -0.78 -14.75 8.56
C ASP A 49 -1.06 -16.21 8.15
N VAL A 50 -0.22 -17.13 8.63
CA VAL A 50 -0.37 -18.57 8.38
C VAL A 50 -1.42 -19.14 9.33
N LYS A 51 -2.45 -19.79 8.77
CA LYS A 51 -3.56 -20.39 9.51
C LYS A 51 -3.30 -21.84 9.89
N ARG A 52 -2.65 -22.58 8.97
CA ARG A 52 -2.29 -23.99 9.19
C ARG A 52 -1.01 -24.30 8.45
N TRP A 53 -0.13 -25.02 9.12
CA TRP A 53 1.08 -25.57 8.54
C TRP A 53 0.80 -26.93 7.92
N ASP A 54 1.60 -27.31 6.94
CA ASP A 54 1.55 -28.63 6.34
C ASP A 54 2.00 -29.71 7.33
N ASP A 55 1.29 -30.83 7.38
CA ASP A 55 1.67 -32.01 8.15
C ASP A 55 2.30 -33.04 7.20
N PRO A 56 3.62 -33.24 7.24
CA PRO A 56 4.30 -34.18 6.33
C PRO A 56 3.90 -35.64 6.55
N SER A 57 3.16 -35.96 7.61
CA SER A 57 2.64 -37.32 7.85
C SER A 57 1.37 -37.63 7.06
N THR A 58 0.72 -36.61 6.48
CA THR A 58 -0.48 -36.76 5.66
C THR A 58 -0.13 -36.75 4.18
N SER A 59 -1.04 -37.27 3.32
CA SER A 59 -0.88 -37.23 1.86
C SER A 59 -1.38 -35.94 1.21
N GLN A 60 -2.00 -35.05 1.98
CA GLN A 60 -2.58 -33.79 1.51
C GLN A 60 -1.76 -32.60 1.99
N ASN A 61 -1.55 -31.62 1.13
CA ASN A 61 -0.98 -30.34 1.54
C ASN A 61 -2.05 -29.54 2.29
N GLU A 62 -1.83 -29.35 3.59
CA GLU A 62 -2.74 -28.65 4.50
C GLU A 62 -2.34 -27.20 4.75
N PHE A 63 -1.26 -26.74 4.13
CA PHE A 63 -0.77 -25.36 4.28
C PHE A 63 -1.81 -24.34 3.86
N THR A 64 -2.25 -23.52 4.82
CA THR A 64 -3.21 -22.43 4.58
C THR A 64 -2.76 -21.15 5.26
N TYR A 65 -3.12 -20.03 4.64
CA TYR A 65 -2.76 -18.69 5.07
C TYR A 65 -3.86 -17.70 4.70
N LYS A 66 -3.87 -16.55 5.34
CA LYS A 66 -4.77 -15.46 4.97
C LYS A 66 -4.31 -14.83 3.67
N GLY A 67 -5.20 -14.75 2.71
CA GLY A 67 -5.05 -13.95 1.51
C GLY A 67 -5.93 -12.70 1.58
N TRP A 68 -5.48 -11.60 1.00
CA TRP A 68 -6.29 -10.39 0.93
C TRP A 68 -7.60 -10.67 0.19
N TRP A 69 -8.74 -10.38 0.84
CA TRP A 69 -10.08 -10.75 0.38
C TRP A 69 -10.24 -12.25 0.06
N ASP A 70 -9.60 -13.10 0.84
CA ASP A 70 -9.58 -14.56 0.66
C ASP A 70 -8.96 -15.02 -0.67
N VAL A 71 -8.27 -14.13 -1.40
CA VAL A 71 -7.56 -14.47 -2.63
C VAL A 71 -6.22 -15.12 -2.29
N ARG A 72 -6.10 -16.43 -2.55
CA ARG A 72 -4.89 -17.22 -2.22
C ARG A 72 -3.61 -16.73 -2.91
N ASP A 73 -3.73 -16.06 -4.05
CA ASP A 73 -2.55 -15.53 -4.77
C ASP A 73 -2.00 -14.24 -4.14
N LEU A 74 -2.66 -13.70 -3.12
CA LEU A 74 -2.32 -12.45 -2.44
C LEU A 74 -2.10 -12.66 -0.94
N PRO A 75 -1.08 -13.45 -0.50
CA PRO A 75 -0.80 -13.67 0.91
C PRO A 75 -0.56 -12.36 1.66
N GLU A 76 -1.30 -12.17 2.77
CA GLU A 76 -1.14 -11.00 3.61
C GLU A 76 0.07 -11.12 4.52
N PHE A 77 0.73 -9.97 4.72
CA PHE A 77 1.70 -9.84 5.81
C PHE A 77 0.96 -9.82 7.15
N TRP A 78 1.58 -10.43 8.16
CA TRP A 78 0.98 -10.45 9.48
C TRP A 78 1.13 -9.11 10.18
N GLU A 79 0.00 -8.57 10.62
CA GLU A 79 -0.10 -7.34 11.39
C GLU A 79 -0.92 -7.58 12.65
N GLY A 80 -0.40 -7.16 13.79
CA GLY A 80 -1.11 -7.14 15.07
C GLY A 80 -1.51 -5.72 15.48
N ASP A 81 -1.98 -5.57 16.72
CA ASP A 81 -2.43 -4.27 17.26
C ASP A 81 -1.35 -3.17 17.24
N SER A 82 -0.08 -3.58 17.25
CA SER A 82 1.08 -2.67 17.22
C SER A 82 1.64 -2.42 15.80
N GLY A 83 0.94 -2.89 14.76
CA GLY A 83 1.42 -2.86 13.38
C GLY A 83 2.10 -4.16 12.96
N PHE A 84 2.83 -4.12 11.86
CA PHE A 84 3.57 -5.29 11.36
C PHE A 84 4.61 -5.77 12.35
N VAL A 85 4.93 -7.08 12.32
CA VAL A 85 6.08 -7.61 13.05
C VAL A 85 7.36 -6.88 12.66
N LYS A 86 8.25 -6.69 13.62
CA LYS A 86 9.47 -5.87 13.41
C LYS A 86 10.28 -6.22 12.16
N PRO A 87 10.51 -7.49 11.77
CA PRO A 87 11.25 -7.80 10.55
C PRO A 87 10.55 -7.33 9.27
N VAL A 88 9.21 -7.37 9.21
CA VAL A 88 8.42 -6.84 8.09
C VAL A 88 8.49 -5.32 8.05
N TRP A 89 8.33 -4.68 9.21
CA TRP A 89 8.51 -3.24 9.38
C TRP A 89 9.88 -2.77 8.87
N ASP A 90 10.94 -3.41 9.34
CA ASP A 90 12.31 -3.07 8.92
C ASP A 90 12.52 -3.29 7.41
N TYR A 91 11.94 -4.35 6.86
CA TYR A 91 11.99 -4.61 5.42
C TYR A 91 11.32 -3.48 4.63
N PHE A 92 10.10 -3.07 5.01
CA PHE A 92 9.39 -1.97 4.35
C PHE A 92 10.14 -0.64 4.47
N PHE A 93 10.73 -0.36 5.62
CA PHE A 93 11.54 0.83 5.81
C PHE A 93 12.80 0.81 4.94
N ASN A 94 13.44 -0.34 4.79
CA ASN A 94 14.62 -0.49 3.95
C ASN A 94 14.31 -0.32 2.45
N ILE A 95 13.22 -0.90 1.96
CA ILE A 95 12.82 -0.68 0.56
C ILE A 95 12.38 0.76 0.31
N THR A 96 11.77 1.42 1.29
CA THR A 96 11.41 2.84 1.21
C THR A 96 12.67 3.69 1.03
N ARG A 97 13.68 3.53 1.89
CA ARG A 97 14.98 4.20 1.73
C ARG A 97 15.59 3.93 0.38
N ARG A 98 15.61 2.65 -0.02
CA ARG A 98 16.21 2.21 -1.30
C ARG A 98 15.61 2.90 -2.52
N TRP A 99 14.32 3.19 -2.53
CA TRP A 99 13.67 3.84 -3.65
C TRP A 99 13.73 5.37 -3.59
N MET A 100 13.80 5.93 -2.40
CA MET A 100 13.83 7.39 -2.20
C MET A 100 15.23 7.99 -2.22
N ASP A 101 16.25 7.20 -1.88
CA ASP A 101 17.68 7.56 -1.91
C ASP A 101 18.48 6.32 -2.34
N PRO A 102 18.51 6.01 -3.65
CA PRO A 102 19.04 4.74 -4.15
C PRO A 102 20.53 4.52 -3.93
N ASN A 103 21.30 5.57 -3.85
CA ASN A 103 22.76 5.53 -3.65
C ASN A 103 23.16 5.72 -2.18
N GLY A 104 22.21 6.17 -1.32
CA GLY A 104 22.42 6.35 0.12
C GLY A 104 23.29 7.55 0.48
N ASP A 105 23.38 8.57 -0.38
CA ASP A 105 24.22 9.76 -0.16
C ASP A 105 23.50 10.87 0.62
N GLY A 106 22.22 10.67 0.96
CA GLY A 106 21.38 11.64 1.64
C GLY A 106 20.76 12.68 0.72
N ASN A 107 20.96 12.58 -0.60
CA ASN A 107 20.33 13.44 -1.59
C ASN A 107 19.22 12.68 -2.36
N PRO A 108 17.95 12.96 -2.09
CA PRO A 108 16.84 12.19 -2.68
C PRO A 108 16.55 12.53 -4.16
N SER A 109 17.38 13.35 -4.81
CA SER A 109 17.13 13.83 -6.18
C SER A 109 17.25 12.74 -7.25
N ASP A 110 17.87 11.61 -6.95
CA ASP A 110 18.00 10.45 -7.82
C ASP A 110 16.97 9.34 -7.53
N GLY A 111 16.18 9.52 -6.47
CA GLY A 111 15.09 8.65 -6.06
C GLY A 111 13.73 9.02 -6.65
N ILE A 112 12.71 8.33 -6.20
CA ILE A 112 11.31 8.60 -6.57
C ILE A 112 10.77 9.82 -5.85
N ASP A 113 9.74 10.44 -6.41
CA ASP A 113 9.12 11.67 -5.89
C ASP A 113 7.89 11.40 -5.03
N GLY A 114 7.34 10.20 -5.07
CA GLY A 114 6.12 9.91 -4.31
C GLY A 114 5.75 8.44 -4.27
N TRP A 115 4.72 8.18 -3.50
CA TRP A 115 4.12 6.86 -3.27
C TRP A 115 2.61 6.90 -3.47
N ARG A 116 2.09 5.98 -4.25
CA ARG A 116 0.69 5.58 -4.17
C ARG A 116 0.62 4.33 -3.29
N LEU A 117 -0.20 4.32 -2.28
CA LEU A 117 -0.27 3.25 -1.27
C LEU A 117 -1.51 2.41 -1.53
N ASP A 118 -1.28 1.17 -1.98
CA ASP A 118 -2.32 0.20 -2.29
C ASP A 118 -3.00 -0.30 -1.02
N ALA A 119 -4.33 -0.50 -1.07
CA ALA A 119 -5.13 -1.01 0.03
C ALA A 119 -4.80 -0.36 1.39
N ALA A 120 -4.58 0.96 1.40
CA ALA A 120 -4.00 1.66 2.54
C ALA A 120 -4.88 1.63 3.80
N ASN A 121 -6.18 1.41 3.66
CA ASN A 121 -7.12 1.22 4.77
C ASN A 121 -6.98 -0.12 5.49
N GLU A 122 -6.33 -1.10 4.89
CA GLU A 122 -6.11 -2.43 5.47
C GLU A 122 -4.93 -2.45 6.46
N ILE A 123 -4.11 -1.38 6.48
CA ILE A 123 -2.89 -1.29 7.28
C ILE A 123 -3.10 -0.28 8.41
N SER A 124 -2.54 -0.58 9.59
CA SER A 124 -2.74 0.21 10.80
C SER A 124 -2.22 1.64 10.69
N HIS A 125 -2.92 2.57 11.35
CA HIS A 125 -2.47 3.96 11.52
C HIS A 125 -1.09 4.05 12.19
N VAL A 126 -0.75 3.09 13.08
CA VAL A 126 0.56 3.06 13.77
C VAL A 126 1.68 2.90 12.75
N PHE A 127 1.53 1.97 11.78
CA PHE A 127 2.51 1.79 10.72
C PHE A 127 2.61 3.05 9.85
N TRP A 128 1.49 3.59 9.37
CA TRP A 128 1.49 4.74 8.46
C TRP A 128 2.15 5.98 9.06
N LYS A 129 1.92 6.27 10.34
CA LYS A 129 2.56 7.39 11.04
C LYS A 129 4.07 7.23 11.12
N GLY A 130 4.54 6.03 11.49
CA GLY A 130 5.97 5.73 11.52
C GLY A 130 6.61 5.77 10.14
N TRP A 131 5.93 5.22 9.14
CA TRP A 131 6.39 5.19 7.76
C TRP A 131 6.44 6.60 7.15
N ARG A 132 5.39 7.43 7.36
CA ARG A 132 5.41 8.83 6.94
C ARG A 132 6.57 9.61 7.57
N SER A 133 6.80 9.41 8.85
CA SER A 133 7.94 10.06 9.53
C SER A 133 9.26 9.74 8.83
N LEU A 134 9.49 8.48 8.45
CA LEU A 134 10.65 8.09 7.65
C LEU A 134 10.66 8.78 6.29
N VAL A 135 9.57 8.69 5.54
CA VAL A 135 9.47 9.27 4.19
C VAL A 135 9.79 10.77 4.20
N LYS A 136 9.17 11.52 5.11
CA LYS A 136 9.37 12.97 5.20
C LYS A 136 10.76 13.35 5.77
N SER A 137 11.40 12.46 6.51
CA SER A 137 12.79 12.65 6.94
C SER A 137 13.80 12.52 5.81
N ILE A 138 13.50 11.68 4.80
CA ILE A 138 14.34 11.51 3.60
C ILE A 138 14.10 12.68 2.63
N ASN A 139 12.83 12.96 2.33
CA ASN A 139 12.46 14.07 1.45
C ASN A 139 11.11 14.66 1.90
N PRO A 140 11.08 15.86 2.50
CA PRO A 140 9.84 16.48 2.97
C PRO A 140 8.85 16.78 1.85
N ASN A 141 9.31 16.87 0.60
CA ASN A 141 8.49 17.15 -0.58
C ASN A 141 7.91 15.87 -1.23
N THR A 142 8.22 14.68 -0.72
CA THR A 142 7.65 13.43 -1.25
C THR A 142 6.13 13.45 -1.15
N TYR A 143 5.46 13.18 -2.28
CA TYR A 143 4.00 13.10 -2.32
C TYR A 143 3.53 11.71 -1.92
N VAL A 144 2.62 11.63 -0.95
CA VAL A 144 2.05 10.37 -0.43
C VAL A 144 0.55 10.36 -0.64
N VAL A 145 0.06 9.45 -1.49
CA VAL A 145 -1.38 9.30 -1.78
C VAL A 145 -1.85 7.90 -1.44
N GLY A 146 -2.83 7.80 -0.53
CA GLY A 146 -3.43 6.52 -0.11
C GLY A 146 -4.61 6.10 -0.99
N GLU A 147 -4.73 4.81 -1.26
CA GLU A 147 -5.96 4.26 -1.79
C GLU A 147 -6.96 4.03 -0.66
N ILE A 148 -7.85 4.99 -0.47
CA ILE A 148 -8.98 4.91 0.46
C ILE A 148 -10.26 5.12 -0.36
N ARG A 149 -11.19 4.16 -0.28
CA ARG A 149 -12.38 4.15 -1.15
C ARG A 149 -13.55 4.97 -0.65
N ASP A 150 -13.57 5.26 0.65
CA ASP A 150 -14.68 5.95 1.32
C ASP A 150 -14.18 7.18 2.09
N ASP A 151 -14.72 7.49 3.26
CA ASP A 151 -14.28 8.61 4.08
C ASP A 151 -12.83 8.44 4.52
N ALA A 152 -11.97 9.35 4.10
CA ALA A 152 -10.54 9.34 4.39
C ALA A 152 -10.09 10.33 5.48
N SER A 153 -11.04 10.97 6.16
CA SER A 153 -10.74 12.02 7.16
C SER A 153 -9.77 11.58 8.25
N LYS A 154 -9.77 10.28 8.58
CA LYS A 154 -8.87 9.71 9.60
C LYS A 154 -7.40 9.72 9.18
N TRP A 155 -7.12 9.58 7.87
CA TRP A 155 -5.76 9.52 7.30
C TRP A 155 -5.22 10.87 6.83
N LEU A 156 -6.09 11.90 6.73
CA LEU A 156 -5.74 13.23 6.22
C LEU A 156 -5.49 14.27 7.33
N LYS A 157 -5.10 13.83 8.53
CA LYS A 157 -4.80 14.70 9.67
C LYS A 157 -3.41 15.33 9.63
N GLY A 158 -2.63 15.08 8.57
CA GLY A 158 -1.28 15.62 8.40
C GLY A 158 -0.17 14.69 8.89
N ASP A 159 -0.50 13.58 9.54
CA ASP A 159 0.44 12.63 10.13
C ASP A 159 0.54 11.29 9.38
N GLU A 160 -0.24 11.09 8.30
CA GLU A 160 -0.22 9.87 7.47
C GLU A 160 -0.10 10.20 5.98
N PHE A 161 -1.16 10.63 5.29
CA PHE A 161 -1.14 10.87 3.85
C PHE A 161 -1.25 12.36 3.52
N ASP A 162 -0.70 12.76 2.35
CA ASP A 162 -0.89 14.10 1.81
C ASP A 162 -2.21 14.22 1.06
N ALA A 163 -2.68 13.09 0.50
CA ALA A 163 -3.94 12.98 -0.23
C ALA A 163 -4.44 11.53 -0.28
N VAL A 164 -5.63 11.34 -0.81
CA VAL A 164 -6.19 10.03 -1.15
C VAL A 164 -6.70 10.02 -2.60
N MET A 165 -6.81 8.82 -3.17
CA MET A 165 -7.48 8.62 -4.46
C MET A 165 -8.98 8.90 -4.28
N ASN A 166 -9.46 10.02 -4.82
CA ASN A 166 -10.79 10.55 -4.51
C ASN A 166 -11.93 9.73 -5.19
N TYR A 167 -12.13 8.50 -4.72
CA TYR A 167 -13.21 7.62 -5.19
C TYR A 167 -14.61 8.20 -4.99
N PRO A 168 -14.93 8.89 -3.87
CA PRO A 168 -16.24 9.54 -3.72
C PRO A 168 -16.53 10.54 -4.83
N TYR A 169 -15.56 11.37 -5.22
CA TYR A 169 -15.68 12.29 -6.34
C TYR A 169 -15.90 11.55 -7.66
N ALA A 170 -15.08 10.56 -7.96
CA ALA A 170 -15.20 9.76 -9.17
C ALA A 170 -16.57 9.09 -9.27
N ARG A 171 -17.07 8.50 -8.18
CA ARG A 171 -18.44 7.93 -8.14
C ARG A 171 -19.52 8.96 -8.38
N ALA A 172 -19.43 10.15 -7.79
CA ALA A 172 -20.40 11.22 -7.98
C ALA A 172 -20.44 11.68 -9.46
N VAL A 173 -19.26 11.86 -10.07
CA VAL A 173 -19.14 12.24 -11.49
C VAL A 173 -19.73 11.18 -12.42
N VAL A 174 -19.39 9.91 -12.23
CA VAL A 174 -19.93 8.81 -13.04
C VAL A 174 -21.45 8.75 -12.91
N ARG A 175 -21.98 8.80 -11.68
CA ARG A 175 -23.42 8.75 -11.43
C ARG A 175 -24.18 9.95 -11.99
N PHE A 176 -23.57 11.10 -12.08
CA PHE A 176 -24.23 12.29 -12.61
C PHE A 176 -24.17 12.38 -14.14
N PHE A 177 -23.01 12.13 -14.74
CA PHE A 177 -22.80 12.36 -16.18
C PHE A 177 -22.99 11.11 -17.05
N ILE A 178 -22.76 9.91 -16.50
CA ILE A 178 -22.66 8.68 -17.29
C ILE A 178 -23.83 7.74 -17.03
N ASP A 179 -24.20 7.51 -15.77
CA ASP A 179 -25.31 6.59 -15.46
C ASP A 179 -26.65 7.06 -16.04
N THR A 180 -27.40 6.13 -16.61
CA THR A 180 -28.71 6.40 -17.24
C THR A 180 -29.86 5.71 -16.54
N ASP A 181 -29.55 4.88 -15.54
CA ASP A 181 -30.50 4.10 -14.74
C ASP A 181 -30.86 4.78 -13.39
N SER A 182 -31.48 4.03 -12.50
CA SER A 182 -31.88 4.48 -11.16
C SER A 182 -30.73 4.98 -10.28
N ARG A 183 -29.46 4.75 -10.68
CA ARG A 183 -28.26 5.24 -9.96
C ARG A 183 -27.88 6.65 -10.34
N ARG A 184 -28.47 7.20 -11.42
CA ARG A 184 -28.19 8.56 -11.89
C ARG A 184 -28.57 9.60 -10.82
N LEU A 185 -27.67 10.52 -10.57
CA LEU A 185 -27.90 11.64 -9.66
C LEU A 185 -28.61 12.79 -10.39
N THR A 186 -29.53 13.43 -9.68
CA THR A 186 -29.99 14.78 -10.04
C THR A 186 -28.90 15.81 -9.76
N ALA A 187 -29.03 17.03 -10.31
CA ALA A 187 -28.10 18.12 -10.05
C ALA A 187 -27.97 18.44 -8.54
N SER A 188 -29.10 18.44 -7.83
CA SER A 188 -29.11 18.69 -6.37
C SER A 188 -28.45 17.58 -5.57
N GLU A 189 -28.55 16.33 -6.01
CA GLU A 189 -27.87 15.19 -5.36
C GLU A 189 -26.38 15.23 -5.65
N PHE A 190 -25.99 15.57 -6.88
CA PHE A 190 -24.58 15.73 -7.24
C PHE A 190 -23.91 16.82 -6.40
N ASP A 191 -24.57 18.00 -6.27
CA ASP A 191 -24.05 19.08 -5.42
C ASP A 191 -23.90 18.64 -3.95
N ARG A 192 -24.87 17.89 -3.42
CA ARG A 192 -24.76 17.29 -2.07
C ARG A 192 -23.58 16.34 -1.93
N GLU A 193 -23.33 15.48 -2.91
CA GLU A 193 -22.17 14.57 -2.87
C GLU A 193 -20.85 15.36 -2.92
N LEU A 194 -20.77 16.42 -3.73
CA LEU A 194 -19.60 17.29 -3.76
C LEU A 194 -19.39 18.05 -2.44
N ALA A 195 -20.48 18.49 -1.78
CA ALA A 195 -20.39 19.14 -0.49
C ALA A 195 -19.79 18.25 0.61
N LYS A 196 -20.14 16.96 0.62
CA LYS A 196 -19.56 15.97 1.55
C LYS A 196 -18.05 15.80 1.39
N ILE A 197 -17.53 15.99 0.17
CA ILE A 197 -16.10 15.81 -0.15
C ILE A 197 -15.29 17.06 0.24
N ARG A 198 -15.93 18.21 0.25
CA ARG A 198 -15.29 19.50 0.58
C ARG A 198 -15.18 19.77 2.08
N GLY A 199 -16.01 19.07 2.88
CA GLY A 199 -16.19 19.20 4.32
C GLY A 199 -15.09 19.06 5.17
#